data_2cb1603eb2ab0e6f7d5e19a2959afe2b
#
_entry.id   2cb1603eb2ab0e6f7d5e19a2959afe2b
#
_cell.length_a   1.000
_cell.length_b   1.000
_cell.length_c   1.000
_cell.angle_alpha   90.00
_cell.angle_beta   90.00
_cell.angle_gamma   90.00
#
_symmetry.space_group_name_H-M   'P 1'
#
loop_
_entity.id
_entity.type
_entity.pdbx_description
1 polymer ?
#
loop_
_entity_poly.entity_id
_entity_poly.type
_entity_poly.pdbx_seq_one_letter_code
_entity_poly.pdbx_strand_id
1 'polypeptide(L)'
;ILFEGNEITQDDVLRREMRQFEGAWASDDKIEQSRVRLERLGFFKEVNVETVPVPGTDDQIDIKFRVEEETTGNVGGNLGYSDFGLMVGFNLQERNFLGTGNSVGIAINKSIYQEVYNLSFYDPYYTIDGASRGYSLYYRATDYGEFNIANYTSDSQGLGIQFGYPISDTQRIGLNLTYDKTDIDAGTLPVRDILDFLIEEGNSFSTVSAQ
;
A
#
# COMPACT_ATOMS: atom_id res chain seq x y z
N ILE A 1 -15.74 25.15 -6.97
CA ILE A 1 -16.10 23.74 -6.69
C ILE A 1 -16.19 23.55 -5.19
N LEU A 2 -17.24 22.90 -4.72
CA LEU A 2 -17.54 22.68 -3.31
C LEU A 2 -17.61 21.18 -3.03
N PHE A 3 -17.09 20.74 -1.88
CA PHE A 3 -17.19 19.36 -1.41
C PHE A 3 -18.02 19.33 -0.13
N GLU A 4 -18.92 18.35 -0.02
CA GLU A 4 -19.80 18.15 1.14
C GLU A 4 -19.81 16.65 1.52
N GLY A 5 -19.77 16.34 2.82
CA GLY A 5 -19.85 14.97 3.33
C GLY A 5 -18.50 14.27 3.54
N ASN A 6 -17.39 14.94 3.25
CA ASN A 6 -16.05 14.44 3.53
C ASN A 6 -15.59 14.84 4.95
N GLU A 7 -16.05 14.09 5.95
CA GLU A 7 -15.74 14.36 7.36
C GLU A 7 -14.34 13.90 7.76
N ILE A 8 -13.87 12.79 7.18
CA ILE A 8 -12.56 12.19 7.44
C ILE A 8 -11.58 12.57 6.33
N THR A 9 -12.01 12.41 5.07
CA THR A 9 -11.15 12.64 3.91
C THR A 9 -10.89 14.14 3.72
N GLN A 10 -9.62 14.50 3.62
CA GLN A 10 -9.21 15.89 3.45
C GLN A 10 -9.62 16.41 2.06
N ASP A 11 -9.98 17.69 1.99
CA ASP A 11 -10.37 18.39 0.75
C ASP A 11 -9.35 18.21 -0.38
N ASP A 12 -8.07 18.27 -0.05
CA ASP A 12 -6.98 18.13 -1.02
C ASP A 12 -7.01 16.77 -1.75
N VAL A 13 -7.50 15.72 -1.07
CA VAL A 13 -7.67 14.38 -1.66
C VAL A 13 -8.75 14.40 -2.75
N LEU A 14 -9.85 15.13 -2.54
CA LEU A 14 -10.90 15.27 -3.54
C LEU A 14 -10.44 16.22 -4.65
N ARG A 15 -9.81 17.35 -4.32
CA ARG A 15 -9.38 18.36 -5.29
C ARG A 15 -8.38 17.84 -6.31
N ARG A 16 -7.43 17.00 -5.91
CA ARG A 16 -6.44 16.41 -6.84
C ARG A 16 -7.05 15.45 -7.88
N GLU A 17 -8.26 14.95 -7.62
CA GLU A 17 -8.99 14.10 -8.56
C GLU A 17 -9.82 14.89 -9.58
N MET A 18 -9.96 16.21 -9.42
CA MET A 18 -10.77 17.03 -10.29
C MET A 18 -10.15 17.19 -11.69
N ARG A 19 -10.98 17.00 -12.71
CA ARG A 19 -10.68 17.29 -14.10
C ARG A 19 -11.35 18.60 -14.56
N GLN A 20 -12.45 18.97 -13.94
CA GLN A 20 -13.02 20.29 -14.04
C GLN A 20 -12.27 21.23 -13.09
N PHE A 21 -11.69 22.29 -13.60
CA PHE A 21 -10.99 23.30 -12.81
C PHE A 21 -11.90 24.47 -12.47
N GLU A 22 -11.64 25.10 -11.33
CA GLU A 22 -12.30 26.34 -10.90
C GLU A 22 -11.94 27.47 -11.85
N GLY A 23 -12.92 28.33 -12.17
CA GLY A 23 -12.76 29.44 -13.11
C GLY A 23 -12.65 29.05 -14.58
N ALA A 24 -12.71 27.77 -14.92
CA ALA A 24 -12.75 27.30 -16.30
C ALA A 24 -14.19 27.14 -16.77
N TRP A 25 -14.38 27.10 -18.10
CA TRP A 25 -15.68 26.77 -18.69
C TRP A 25 -16.15 25.40 -18.20
N ALA A 26 -17.37 25.33 -17.74
CA ALA A 26 -17.99 24.08 -17.29
C ALA A 26 -18.14 23.10 -18.45
N SER A 27 -17.77 21.86 -18.19
CA SER A 27 -17.86 20.76 -19.14
C SER A 27 -18.43 19.53 -18.45
N ASP A 28 -19.56 19.06 -18.91
CA ASP A 28 -20.24 17.87 -18.36
C ASP A 28 -19.31 16.65 -18.39
N ASP A 29 -18.52 16.49 -19.46
CA ASP A 29 -17.55 15.40 -19.57
C ASP A 29 -16.49 15.46 -18.46
N LYS A 30 -15.95 16.67 -18.15
CA LYS A 30 -14.94 16.84 -17.11
C LYS A 30 -15.53 16.69 -15.72
N ILE A 31 -16.74 17.13 -15.51
CA ILE A 31 -17.49 16.96 -14.26
C ILE A 31 -17.71 15.45 -14.01
N GLU A 32 -18.20 14.74 -15.03
CA GLU A 32 -18.41 13.29 -14.94
C GLU A 32 -17.10 12.52 -14.75
N GLN A 33 -16.03 12.88 -15.45
CA GLN A 33 -14.70 12.30 -15.21
C GLN A 33 -14.23 12.53 -13.76
N SER A 34 -14.47 13.71 -13.20
CA SER A 34 -14.13 14.00 -11.81
C SER A 34 -14.92 13.12 -10.84
N ARG A 35 -16.22 12.95 -11.08
CA ARG A 35 -17.09 12.06 -10.31
C ARG A 35 -16.58 10.62 -10.32
N VAL A 36 -16.32 10.07 -11.52
CA VAL A 36 -15.80 8.70 -11.70
C VAL A 36 -14.45 8.51 -11.04
N ARG A 37 -13.59 9.54 -11.04
CA ARG A 37 -12.29 9.48 -10.37
C ARG A 37 -12.44 9.41 -8.85
N LEU A 38 -13.35 10.19 -8.27
CA LEU A 38 -13.66 10.10 -6.84
C LEU A 38 -14.19 8.72 -6.46
N GLU A 39 -15.11 8.15 -7.25
CA GLU A 39 -15.61 6.79 -7.02
C GLU A 39 -14.50 5.73 -7.05
N ARG A 40 -13.52 5.88 -7.96
CA ARG A 40 -12.39 4.95 -8.10
C ARG A 40 -11.43 4.96 -6.91
N LEU A 41 -11.42 5.99 -6.08
CA LEU A 41 -10.64 6.01 -4.85
C LEU A 41 -11.08 4.90 -3.89
N GLY A 42 -12.37 4.51 -3.92
CA GLY A 42 -12.94 3.53 -3.01
C GLY A 42 -12.94 4.03 -1.55
N PHE A 43 -13.05 5.35 -1.36
CA PHE A 43 -13.22 6.01 -0.07
C PHE A 43 -14.66 6.42 0.16
N PHE A 44 -15.46 6.41 -0.90
CA PHE A 44 -16.83 6.87 -0.91
C PHE A 44 -17.75 5.77 -1.43
N LYS A 45 -18.84 5.57 -0.72
CA LYS A 45 -19.93 4.67 -1.10
C LYS A 45 -20.76 5.26 -2.24
N GLU A 46 -20.94 6.59 -2.22
CA GLU A 46 -21.72 7.33 -3.21
C GLU A 46 -21.07 8.70 -3.46
N VAL A 47 -21.07 9.13 -4.72
CA VAL A 47 -20.60 10.43 -5.16
C VAL A 47 -21.68 11.07 -6.05
N ASN A 48 -22.35 12.09 -5.53
CA ASN A 48 -23.38 12.86 -6.24
C ASN A 48 -22.81 14.21 -6.65
N VAL A 49 -23.23 14.68 -7.83
CA VAL A 49 -22.84 15.98 -8.35
C VAL A 49 -24.07 16.82 -8.64
N GLU A 50 -24.09 18.03 -8.12
CA GLU A 50 -25.12 19.03 -8.37
C GLU A 50 -24.49 20.29 -8.96
N THR A 51 -25.11 20.87 -9.97
CA THR A 51 -24.75 22.17 -10.52
C THR A 51 -25.79 23.19 -10.14
N VAL A 52 -25.37 24.28 -9.49
CA VAL A 52 -26.27 25.32 -8.99
C VAL A 52 -25.86 26.67 -9.59
N PRO A 53 -26.75 27.41 -10.24
CA PRO A 53 -26.45 28.77 -10.71
C PRO A 53 -26.06 29.69 -9.54
N VAL A 54 -25.01 30.50 -9.73
CA VAL A 54 -24.58 31.48 -8.72
C VAL A 54 -25.50 32.68 -8.73
N PRO A 55 -26.16 33.00 -7.59
CA PRO A 55 -27.09 34.14 -7.53
C PRO A 55 -26.41 35.47 -7.91
N GLY A 56 -27.04 36.21 -8.83
CA GLY A 56 -26.53 37.51 -9.28
C GLY A 56 -25.50 37.46 -10.42
N THR A 57 -25.29 36.29 -11.00
CA THR A 57 -24.46 36.09 -12.20
C THR A 57 -25.27 35.34 -13.26
N ASP A 58 -25.04 35.63 -14.54
CA ASP A 58 -25.74 34.99 -15.66
C ASP A 58 -24.93 33.83 -16.28
N ASP A 59 -23.64 33.75 -15.95
CA ASP A 59 -22.64 32.87 -16.59
C ASP A 59 -21.82 32.00 -15.61
N GLN A 60 -22.18 31.97 -14.32
CA GLN A 60 -21.47 31.22 -13.32
C GLN A 60 -22.33 30.13 -12.68
N ILE A 61 -21.71 28.97 -12.46
CA ILE A 61 -22.30 27.85 -11.72
C ILE A 61 -21.37 27.38 -10.65
N ASP A 62 -21.93 27.00 -9.49
CA ASP A 62 -21.26 26.21 -8.49
C ASP A 62 -21.46 24.73 -8.78
N ILE A 63 -20.37 23.98 -8.73
CA ILE A 63 -20.40 22.52 -8.84
C ILE A 63 -20.16 21.96 -7.45
N LYS A 64 -21.14 21.23 -6.93
CA LYS A 64 -21.11 20.62 -5.61
C LYS A 64 -20.94 19.11 -5.76
N PHE A 65 -19.85 18.58 -5.21
CA PHE A 65 -19.65 17.15 -5.05
C PHE A 65 -20.06 16.76 -3.63
N ARG A 66 -21.17 16.04 -3.52
CA ARG A 66 -21.61 15.47 -2.25
C ARG A 66 -21.20 14.01 -2.19
N VAL A 67 -20.40 13.67 -1.19
CA VAL A 67 -19.86 12.32 -1.00
C VAL A 67 -20.42 11.69 0.27
N GLU A 68 -20.63 10.37 0.25
CA GLU A 68 -20.90 9.55 1.41
C GLU A 68 -19.67 8.69 1.67
N GLU A 69 -18.96 8.91 2.78
CA GLU A 69 -17.73 8.18 3.10
C GLU A 69 -18.00 6.73 3.45
N GLU A 70 -17.07 5.86 3.06
CA GLU A 70 -17.07 4.42 3.37
C GLU A 70 -15.88 4.08 4.26
N THR A 71 -16.00 3.00 5.03
CA THR A 71 -14.89 2.48 5.81
C THR A 71 -13.76 1.99 4.89
N THR A 72 -12.60 2.61 4.99
CA THR A 72 -11.42 2.30 4.19
C THR A 72 -10.45 1.33 4.86
N GLY A 73 -10.63 1.12 6.17
CA GLY A 73 -9.85 0.21 6.99
C GLY A 73 -10.36 -1.23 6.93
N ASN A 74 -9.42 -2.17 6.86
CA ASN A 74 -9.69 -3.59 6.96
C ASN A 74 -8.79 -4.21 8.02
N VAL A 75 -9.40 -4.92 8.97
CA VAL A 75 -8.70 -5.71 9.99
C VAL A 75 -9.10 -7.17 9.84
N GLY A 76 -8.11 -8.02 9.69
CA GLY A 76 -8.32 -9.46 9.53
C GLY A 76 -7.45 -10.28 10.47
N GLY A 77 -7.95 -11.44 10.85
CA GLY A 77 -7.19 -12.46 11.55
C GLY A 77 -7.46 -13.82 10.94
N ASN A 78 -6.45 -14.66 10.92
CA ASN A 78 -6.58 -16.04 10.47
C ASN A 78 -5.95 -17.00 11.49
N LEU A 79 -6.60 -18.14 11.64
CA LEU A 79 -6.12 -19.25 12.45
C LEU A 79 -6.18 -20.49 11.58
N GLY A 80 -5.07 -21.18 11.45
CA GLY A 80 -4.96 -22.42 10.68
C GLY A 80 -4.21 -23.49 11.46
N TYR A 81 -4.52 -24.75 11.16
CA TYR A 81 -3.77 -25.91 11.64
C TYR A 81 -3.47 -26.84 10.47
N SER A 82 -2.23 -27.28 10.38
CA SER A 82 -1.76 -28.21 9.35
C SER A 82 -0.83 -29.25 9.97
N ASP A 83 -0.28 -30.14 9.16
CA ASP A 83 0.75 -31.11 9.59
C ASP A 83 2.00 -30.40 10.16
N PHE A 84 2.17 -29.11 9.84
CA PHE A 84 3.24 -28.25 10.34
C PHE A 84 2.85 -27.44 11.59
N GLY A 85 1.72 -27.78 12.24
CA GLY A 85 1.24 -27.16 13.46
C GLY A 85 0.32 -25.96 13.27
N LEU A 86 0.24 -25.15 14.32
CA LEU A 86 -0.65 -23.99 14.40
C LEU A 86 -0.05 -22.80 13.63
N MET A 87 -0.89 -22.13 12.85
CA MET A 87 -0.58 -20.85 12.20
C MET A 87 -1.56 -19.78 12.65
N VAL A 88 -1.05 -18.63 13.02
CA VAL A 88 -1.82 -17.45 13.41
C VAL A 88 -1.38 -16.27 12.55
N GLY A 89 -2.34 -15.55 12.01
CA GLY A 89 -2.06 -14.34 11.25
C GLY A 89 -2.96 -13.18 11.67
N PHE A 90 -2.42 -11.99 11.54
CA PHE A 90 -3.11 -10.73 11.73
C PHE A 90 -2.72 -9.79 10.59
N ASN A 91 -3.70 -9.10 10.02
CA ASN A 91 -3.48 -8.05 9.04
C ASN A 91 -4.37 -6.85 9.35
N LEU A 92 -3.78 -5.68 9.19
CA LEU A 92 -4.45 -4.38 9.22
C LEU A 92 -4.05 -3.63 7.96
N GLN A 93 -5.03 -3.11 7.25
CA GLN A 93 -4.79 -2.24 6.11
C GLN A 93 -5.76 -1.06 6.18
N GLU A 94 -5.20 0.15 6.08
CA GLU A 94 -5.97 1.38 5.96
C GLU A 94 -5.58 2.07 4.65
N ARG A 95 -6.56 2.39 3.80
CA ARG A 95 -6.32 2.98 2.47
C ARG A 95 -6.40 4.50 2.46
N ASN A 96 -7.01 5.07 3.49
CA ASN A 96 -7.17 6.52 3.65
C ASN A 96 -6.70 6.96 5.03
N PHE A 97 -5.44 6.65 5.34
CA PHE A 97 -4.86 6.90 6.66
C PHE A 97 -4.92 8.39 7.03
N LEU A 98 -5.61 8.69 8.13
CA LEU A 98 -5.88 10.06 8.61
C LEU A 98 -6.53 10.98 7.56
N GLY A 99 -7.28 10.41 6.62
CA GLY A 99 -7.96 11.17 5.57
C GLY A 99 -7.05 11.74 4.47
N THR A 100 -5.78 11.35 4.43
CA THR A 100 -4.78 11.89 3.49
C THR A 100 -4.75 11.17 2.14
N GLY A 101 -5.52 10.08 2.00
CA GLY A 101 -5.47 9.19 0.84
C GLY A 101 -4.23 8.31 0.80
N ASN A 102 -3.41 8.30 1.86
CA ASN A 102 -2.26 7.42 1.99
C ASN A 102 -2.69 6.05 2.52
N SER A 103 -1.98 5.00 2.12
CA SER A 103 -2.24 3.66 2.62
C SER A 103 -1.18 3.21 3.61
N VAL A 104 -1.63 2.55 4.68
CA VAL A 104 -0.78 1.89 5.66
C VAL A 104 -1.19 0.43 5.77
N GLY A 105 -0.22 -0.48 5.78
CA GLY A 105 -0.46 -1.89 5.95
C GLY A 105 0.46 -2.50 7.00
N ILE A 106 -0.10 -3.36 7.85
CA ILE A 106 0.63 -4.17 8.82
C ILE A 106 0.16 -5.61 8.65
N ALA A 107 1.11 -6.55 8.48
CA ALA A 107 0.79 -7.96 8.47
C ALA A 107 1.78 -8.73 9.36
N ILE A 108 1.25 -9.58 10.21
CA ILE A 108 2.00 -10.43 11.12
C ILE A 108 1.49 -11.86 10.91
N ASN A 109 2.40 -12.78 10.57
CA ASN A 109 2.09 -14.19 10.48
C ASN A 109 3.10 -14.98 11.30
N LYS A 110 2.60 -15.88 12.12
CA LYS A 110 3.41 -16.72 12.97
C LYS A 110 2.96 -18.17 12.88
N SER A 111 3.92 -19.05 12.67
CA SER A 111 3.78 -20.51 12.76
C SER A 111 4.90 -21.09 13.60
N ILE A 112 4.93 -22.41 13.79
CA ILE A 112 5.99 -23.08 14.53
C ILE A 112 7.35 -22.85 13.88
N TYR A 113 7.40 -22.82 12.55
CA TYR A 113 8.64 -22.77 11.78
C TYR A 113 8.96 -21.40 11.16
N GLN A 114 7.99 -20.47 11.16
CA GLN A 114 8.20 -19.18 10.50
C GLN A 114 7.46 -18.05 11.20
N GLU A 115 8.15 -16.93 11.32
CA GLU A 115 7.58 -15.64 11.71
C GLU A 115 7.80 -14.63 10.61
N VAL A 116 6.75 -13.89 10.24
CA VAL A 116 6.81 -12.85 9.20
C VAL A 116 6.12 -11.60 9.70
N TYR A 117 6.83 -10.49 9.66
CA TYR A 117 6.34 -9.15 9.96
C TYR A 117 6.51 -8.27 8.74
N ASN A 118 5.43 -7.62 8.32
CA ASN A 118 5.46 -6.68 7.21
C ASN A 118 4.83 -5.35 7.64
N LEU A 119 5.48 -4.26 7.28
CA LEU A 119 4.95 -2.90 7.41
C LEU A 119 5.06 -2.22 6.05
N SER A 120 4.00 -1.57 5.60
CA SER A 120 3.98 -0.84 4.34
C SER A 120 3.31 0.52 4.50
N PHE A 121 3.82 1.49 3.76
CA PHE A 121 3.26 2.82 3.60
C PHE A 121 3.28 3.17 2.11
N TYR A 122 2.19 3.74 1.61
CA TYR A 122 2.09 4.19 0.22
C TYR A 122 1.37 5.53 0.13
N ASP A 123 2.01 6.48 -0.54
CA ASP A 123 1.51 7.82 -0.83
C ASP A 123 1.31 7.93 -2.35
N PRO A 124 0.06 7.94 -2.85
CA PRO A 124 -0.22 7.96 -4.28
C PRO A 124 0.04 9.32 -4.93
N TYR A 125 0.13 10.39 -4.13
CA TYR A 125 0.31 11.76 -4.58
C TYR A 125 1.38 12.49 -3.78
N TYR A 126 2.59 11.94 -3.75
CA TYR A 126 3.75 12.58 -3.14
C TYR A 126 4.05 13.95 -3.77
N THR A 127 3.77 14.10 -5.06
CA THR A 127 3.85 15.36 -5.78
C THR A 127 2.50 15.74 -6.37
N ILE A 128 2.33 17.03 -6.69
CA ILE A 128 1.11 17.57 -7.32
C ILE A 128 0.83 16.88 -8.67
N ASP A 129 1.87 16.48 -9.39
CA ASP A 129 1.77 15.81 -10.68
C ASP A 129 1.35 14.32 -10.56
N GLY A 130 1.11 13.82 -9.34
CA GLY A 130 0.65 12.46 -9.09
C GLY A 130 1.79 11.42 -9.08
N ALA A 131 3.04 11.85 -8.88
CA ALA A 131 4.10 10.90 -8.56
C ALA A 131 3.80 10.23 -7.21
N SER A 132 3.96 8.93 -7.15
CA SER A 132 3.73 8.14 -5.94
C SER A 132 5.03 7.68 -5.32
N ARG A 133 5.00 7.46 -4.01
CA ARG A 133 6.09 6.80 -3.27
C ARG A 133 5.53 5.75 -2.31
N GLY A 134 6.32 4.72 -2.11
CA GLY A 134 6.00 3.69 -1.14
C GLY A 134 7.23 3.26 -0.37
N TYR A 135 7.01 2.77 0.84
CA TYR A 135 8.02 2.19 1.70
C TYR A 135 7.50 0.87 2.24
N SER A 136 8.37 -0.13 2.26
CA SER A 136 8.08 -1.42 2.87
C SER A 136 9.23 -1.87 3.74
N LEU A 137 8.89 -2.42 4.90
CA LEU A 137 9.82 -3.09 5.80
C LEU A 137 9.31 -4.50 6.04
N TYR A 138 10.20 -5.46 6.01
CA TYR A 138 9.85 -6.81 6.43
C TYR A 138 10.95 -7.45 7.27
N TYR A 139 10.52 -8.35 8.13
CA TYR A 139 11.36 -9.30 8.83
C TYR A 139 10.74 -10.68 8.70
N ARG A 140 11.57 -11.66 8.40
CA ARG A 140 11.17 -13.07 8.30
C ARG A 140 12.22 -13.93 8.98
N ALA A 141 11.81 -14.68 9.99
CA ALA A 141 12.59 -15.74 10.60
C ALA A 141 12.02 -17.09 10.19
N THR A 142 12.86 -18.01 9.74
CA THR A 142 12.46 -19.37 9.33
C THR A 142 13.38 -20.39 9.96
N ASP A 143 12.79 -21.36 10.69
CA ASP A 143 13.48 -22.50 11.24
C ASP A 143 13.20 -23.76 10.40
N TYR A 144 14.15 -24.15 9.59
CA TYR A 144 14.04 -25.32 8.73
C TYR A 144 14.21 -26.65 9.50
N GLY A 145 14.73 -26.59 10.72
CA GLY A 145 14.86 -27.77 11.61
C GLY A 145 13.50 -28.31 12.06
N GLU A 146 12.51 -27.43 12.25
CA GLU A 146 11.14 -27.84 12.60
C GLU A 146 10.45 -28.64 11.47
N PHE A 147 10.92 -28.50 10.23
CA PHE A 147 10.43 -29.30 9.10
C PHE A 147 11.13 -30.65 8.92
N ASN A 148 12.17 -30.97 9.68
CA ASN A 148 13.07 -32.07 9.42
C ASN A 148 13.69 -32.10 8.00
N ILE A 149 13.77 -30.93 7.35
CA ILE A 149 14.33 -30.77 6.00
C ILE A 149 15.83 -30.53 6.11
N ALA A 150 16.26 -29.60 6.95
CA ALA A 150 17.64 -29.25 7.17
C ALA A 150 17.79 -28.55 8.52
N ASN A 151 18.90 -28.75 9.22
CA ASN A 151 19.09 -28.21 10.56
C ASN A 151 19.80 -26.87 10.53
N TYR A 152 19.07 -25.82 10.04
CA TYR A 152 19.53 -24.42 10.02
C TYR A 152 18.35 -23.46 10.16
N THR A 153 18.64 -22.22 10.55
CA THR A 153 17.71 -21.12 10.58
C THR A 153 18.11 -20.05 9.56
N SER A 154 17.15 -19.31 9.05
CA SER A 154 17.37 -18.21 8.14
C SER A 154 16.54 -17.00 8.55
N ASP A 155 17.22 -15.92 8.90
CA ASP A 155 16.63 -14.64 9.27
C ASP A 155 16.85 -13.64 8.13
N SER A 156 15.75 -13.16 7.56
CA SER A 156 15.80 -12.19 6.47
C SER A 156 15.09 -10.91 6.87
N GLN A 157 15.69 -9.79 6.56
CA GLN A 157 15.10 -8.47 6.75
C GLN A 157 15.34 -7.61 5.52
N GLY A 158 14.37 -6.79 5.17
CA GLY A 158 14.49 -5.96 3.99
C GLY A 158 13.75 -4.65 4.08
N LEU A 159 14.26 -3.71 3.28
CA LEU A 159 13.69 -2.39 3.06
C LEU A 159 13.41 -2.22 1.57
N GLY A 160 12.17 -1.90 1.22
CA GLY A 160 11.78 -1.53 -0.13
C GLY A 160 11.41 -0.06 -0.23
N ILE A 161 11.80 0.56 -1.34
CA ILE A 161 11.39 1.92 -1.72
C ILE A 161 10.81 1.83 -3.13
N GLN A 162 9.59 2.31 -3.28
CA GLN A 162 8.87 2.31 -4.54
C GLN A 162 8.58 3.75 -4.97
N PHE A 163 8.82 4.04 -6.24
CA PHE A 163 8.41 5.29 -6.88
C PHE A 163 7.57 4.98 -8.10
N GLY A 164 6.54 5.77 -8.33
CA GLY A 164 5.71 5.67 -9.52
C GLY A 164 5.47 7.05 -10.11
N TYR A 165 5.52 7.16 -11.45
CA TYR A 165 5.19 8.39 -12.16
C TYR A 165 4.13 8.13 -13.23
N PRO A 166 3.00 8.86 -13.22
CA PRO A 166 1.96 8.72 -14.22
C PRO A 166 2.42 9.37 -15.54
N ILE A 167 2.41 8.61 -16.63
CA ILE A 167 2.66 9.13 -17.97
C ILE A 167 1.35 9.58 -18.61
N SER A 168 0.27 8.86 -18.30
CA SER A 168 -1.10 9.16 -18.74
C SER A 168 -2.09 8.68 -17.68
N ASP A 169 -3.38 8.90 -17.92
CA ASP A 169 -4.44 8.40 -17.01
C ASP A 169 -4.47 6.87 -16.88
N THR A 170 -3.87 6.15 -17.83
CA THR A 170 -3.89 4.68 -17.89
C THR A 170 -2.51 4.04 -17.81
N GLN A 171 -1.43 4.83 -17.82
CA GLN A 171 -0.06 4.32 -17.86
C GLN A 171 0.80 4.95 -16.76
N ARG A 172 1.56 4.13 -16.08
CA ARG A 172 2.55 4.54 -15.08
C ARG A 172 3.89 3.84 -15.32
N ILE A 173 4.98 4.55 -15.06
CA ILE A 173 6.31 3.96 -14.89
C ILE A 173 6.54 3.80 -13.40
N GLY A 174 7.07 2.66 -12.99
CA GLY A 174 7.47 2.40 -11.62
C GLY A 174 8.95 2.07 -11.52
N LEU A 175 9.57 2.47 -10.42
CA LEU A 175 10.89 2.04 -9.98
C LEU A 175 10.75 1.47 -8.58
N ASN A 176 11.19 0.24 -8.40
CA ASN A 176 11.25 -0.40 -7.10
C ASN A 176 12.72 -0.74 -6.76
N LEU A 177 13.17 -0.28 -5.61
CA LEU A 177 14.50 -0.55 -5.06
C LEU A 177 14.31 -1.33 -3.77
N THR A 178 14.96 -2.49 -3.66
CA THR A 178 14.96 -3.28 -2.44
C THR A 178 16.37 -3.58 -1.96
N TYR A 179 16.53 -3.52 -0.65
CA TYR A 179 17.70 -3.99 0.06
C TYR A 179 17.27 -5.12 1.00
N ASP A 180 17.89 -6.26 0.84
CA ASP A 180 17.62 -7.46 1.63
C ASP A 180 18.90 -7.92 2.31
N LYS A 181 18.81 -8.26 3.60
CA LYS A 181 19.86 -8.89 4.36
C LYS A 181 19.33 -10.21 4.90
N THR A 182 20.08 -11.28 4.67
CA THR A 182 19.77 -12.62 5.15
C THR A 182 20.94 -13.14 5.95
N ASP A 183 20.66 -13.56 7.18
CA ASP A 183 21.61 -14.23 8.07
C ASP A 183 21.19 -15.71 8.17
N ILE A 184 22.14 -16.63 8.03
CA ILE A 184 21.92 -18.10 8.10
C ILE A 184 22.75 -18.64 9.25
N ASP A 185 22.08 -19.33 10.19
CA ASP A 185 22.75 -20.00 11.29
C ASP A 185 22.58 -21.53 11.20
N ALA A 186 23.70 -22.22 11.29
CA ALA A 186 23.71 -23.67 11.34
C ALA A 186 23.19 -24.18 12.70
N GLY A 187 22.24 -25.12 12.66
CA GLY A 187 21.76 -25.78 13.86
C GLY A 187 22.79 -26.73 14.50
N THR A 188 22.35 -27.44 15.52
CA THR A 188 23.24 -28.31 16.34
C THR A 188 23.84 -29.51 15.58
N LEU A 189 23.21 -29.96 14.50
CA LEU A 189 23.67 -31.07 13.63
C LEU A 189 23.38 -30.71 12.16
N PRO A 190 24.06 -29.71 11.61
CA PRO A 190 23.80 -29.27 10.25
C PRO A 190 24.25 -30.30 9.21
N VAL A 191 23.59 -30.27 8.05
CA VAL A 191 24.03 -31.08 6.89
C VAL A 191 25.38 -30.55 6.42
N ARG A 192 26.27 -31.45 5.99
CA ARG A 192 27.64 -31.13 5.61
C ARG A 192 27.70 -30.02 4.52
N ASP A 193 26.81 -30.10 3.53
CA ASP A 193 26.77 -29.14 2.44
C ASP A 193 26.49 -27.71 2.93
N ILE A 194 25.67 -27.56 4.01
CA ILE A 194 25.40 -26.24 4.62
C ILE A 194 26.62 -25.73 5.37
N LEU A 195 27.32 -26.62 6.09
CA LEU A 195 28.57 -26.24 6.79
C LEU A 195 29.63 -25.78 5.79
N ASP A 196 29.84 -26.54 4.74
CA ASP A 196 30.83 -26.24 3.70
C ASP A 196 30.48 -24.88 3.03
N PHE A 197 29.18 -24.63 2.72
CA PHE A 197 28.71 -23.37 2.20
C PHE A 197 28.97 -22.18 3.16
N LEU A 198 28.63 -22.32 4.44
CA LEU A 198 28.84 -21.26 5.44
C LEU A 198 30.32 -20.99 5.72
N ILE A 199 31.19 -21.99 5.55
CA ILE A 199 32.64 -21.82 5.67
C ILE A 199 33.21 -21.08 4.47
N GLU A 200 32.71 -21.33 3.26
CA GLU A 200 33.21 -20.74 2.02
C GLU A 200 32.66 -19.34 1.79
N GLU A 201 31.36 -19.14 1.96
CA GLU A 201 30.64 -17.92 1.57
C GLU A 201 30.27 -17.01 2.77
N GLY A 202 30.38 -17.54 4.01
CA GLY A 202 29.93 -16.85 5.22
C GLY A 202 28.47 -17.07 5.53
N ASN A 203 28.00 -16.42 6.60
CA ASN A 203 26.64 -16.61 7.13
C ASN A 203 25.70 -15.40 6.93
N SER A 204 26.18 -14.31 6.32
CA SER A 204 25.43 -13.09 6.15
C SER A 204 25.49 -12.59 4.71
N PHE A 205 24.35 -12.44 4.06
CA PHE A 205 24.22 -12.08 2.66
C PHE A 205 23.41 -10.80 2.54
N SER A 206 23.86 -9.89 1.68
CA SER A 206 23.12 -8.66 1.36
C SER A 206 22.90 -8.55 -0.13
N THR A 207 21.66 -8.24 -0.53
CA THR A 207 21.28 -8.08 -1.93
C THR A 207 20.62 -6.74 -2.13
N VAL A 208 20.97 -6.05 -3.21
CA VAL A 208 20.27 -4.86 -3.71
C VAL A 208 19.67 -5.20 -5.05
N SER A 209 18.37 -4.97 -5.20
CA SER A 209 17.68 -5.18 -6.47
C SER A 209 16.94 -3.92 -6.92
N ALA A 210 16.86 -3.74 -8.24
CA ALA A 210 16.12 -2.67 -8.88
C ALA A 210 15.26 -3.25 -10.01
N GLN A 211 14.01 -2.81 -10.08
CA GLN A 211 13.02 -3.20 -11.09
C GLN A 211 12.34 -1.99 -11.69
#